data_c4fbbedafa61181d59f6a0677d388af0
#
_entry.id   c4fbbedafa61181d59f6a0677d388af0
#
_cell.length_a   1.000
_cell.length_b   1.000
_cell.length_c   1.000
_cell.angle_alpha   90.00
_cell.angle_beta   90.00
_cell.angle_gamma   90.00
#
_symmetry.space_group_name_H-M   'P 1'
#
loop_
_entity.id
_entity.type
_entity.pdbx_description
1 polymer ?
#
loop_
_entity_poly.entity_id
_entity_poly.type
_entity_poly.pdbx_seq_one_letter_code
_entity_poly.pdbx_strand_id
1 'polypeptide(L)'
;MAARRLSATCDKAIAGLEASGAVAHATNPLDYAWAHHEQFLDQWGGLGATTLLLGMNPGPWGMAQTGVPFGATEVAKAFLRIEARELSTPANAHPKRPIVGLDLERQEVSGTRLWNLMEELYGSPEATFANLFVVNHCPLLLLGERGQNITPDNLPKALIEPVLEACDCLLYTSPSPRDS
;
A
#
# COMPACT_ATOMS: atom_id res chain seq x y z
N MET A 1 3.60 9.00 12.58
CA MET A 1 4.41 8.10 13.46
C MET A 1 3.98 6.63 13.39
N ALA A 2 2.70 6.29 13.37
CA ALA A 2 2.22 4.89 13.35
C ALA A 2 2.61 4.14 12.06
N ALA A 3 2.40 4.73 10.88
CA ALA A 3 2.78 4.12 9.60
C ALA A 3 4.30 3.84 9.46
N ARG A 4 5.17 4.69 10.05
CA ARG A 4 6.61 4.41 10.11
C ARG A 4 6.96 3.22 10.99
N ARG A 5 6.22 3.00 12.08
CA ARG A 5 6.41 1.80 12.93
C ARG A 5 5.98 0.53 12.19
N LEU A 6 4.87 0.59 11.46
CA LEU A 6 4.44 -0.49 10.59
C LEU A 6 5.50 -0.80 9.53
N SER A 7 6.02 0.21 8.84
CA SER A 7 7.11 0.03 7.87
C SER A 7 8.31 -0.70 8.48
N ALA A 8 8.78 -0.28 9.65
CA ALA A 8 9.90 -0.93 10.32
C ALA A 8 9.61 -2.39 10.74
N THR A 9 8.36 -2.74 11.02
CA THR A 9 7.96 -4.14 11.27
C THR A 9 7.98 -4.95 9.97
N CYS A 10 7.52 -4.37 8.88
CA CYS A 10 7.59 -4.96 7.55
C CYS A 10 9.02 -5.29 7.13
N ASP A 11 9.94 -4.34 7.31
CA ASP A 11 11.37 -4.54 6.94
C ASP A 11 11.99 -5.71 7.71
N LYS A 12 11.66 -5.87 8.99
CA LYS A 12 12.14 -7.00 9.80
C LYS A 12 11.61 -8.35 9.33
N ALA A 13 10.40 -8.40 8.77
CA ALA A 13 9.77 -9.63 8.30
C ALA A 13 10.33 -10.12 6.96
N ILE A 14 10.83 -9.23 6.10
CA ILE A 14 11.25 -9.56 4.72
C ILE A 14 12.27 -10.70 4.68
N ALA A 15 13.35 -10.61 5.44
CA ALA A 15 14.41 -11.61 5.43
C ALA A 15 13.90 -13.02 5.82
N GLY A 16 13.00 -13.10 6.81
CA GLY A 16 12.38 -14.36 7.22
C GLY A 16 11.44 -14.93 6.17
N LEU A 17 10.67 -14.08 5.51
CA LEU A 17 9.76 -14.47 4.42
C LEU A 17 10.53 -15.05 3.23
N GLU A 18 11.61 -14.41 2.80
CA GLU A 18 12.45 -14.88 1.69
C GLU A 18 13.22 -16.16 2.08
N ALA A 19 13.82 -16.18 3.27
CA ALA A 19 14.55 -17.36 3.75
C ALA A 19 13.68 -18.62 3.91
N SER A 20 12.37 -18.46 4.14
CA SER A 20 11.42 -19.59 4.21
C SER A 20 11.16 -20.25 2.85
N GLY A 21 11.48 -19.57 1.74
CA GLY A 21 11.12 -20.01 0.40
C GLY A 21 9.64 -19.83 0.04
N ALA A 22 8.83 -19.26 0.94
CA ALA A 22 7.41 -19.00 0.69
C ALA A 22 7.20 -17.87 -0.33
N VAL A 23 8.14 -16.92 -0.39
CA VAL A 23 8.23 -15.86 -1.41
C VAL A 23 9.65 -15.83 -1.97
N ALA A 24 9.79 -15.47 -3.24
CA ALA A 24 11.09 -15.26 -3.85
C ALA A 24 11.61 -13.83 -3.62
N HIS A 25 10.70 -12.87 -3.58
CA HIS A 25 11.00 -11.46 -3.35
C HIS A 25 9.91 -10.83 -2.49
N ALA A 26 10.29 -10.16 -1.42
CA ALA A 26 9.40 -9.35 -0.59
C ALA A 26 9.95 -7.93 -0.52
N THR A 27 9.14 -6.91 -0.81
CA THR A 27 9.55 -5.51 -0.73
C THR A 27 8.53 -4.68 0.03
N ASN A 28 8.98 -3.59 0.64
CA ASN A 28 8.17 -2.72 1.47
C ASN A 28 7.92 -1.36 0.80
N PRO A 29 6.78 -1.14 0.11
CA PRO A 29 6.44 0.16 -0.46
C PRO A 29 6.37 1.31 0.54
N LEU A 30 6.11 1.02 1.83
CA LEU A 30 6.14 2.04 2.89
C LEU A 30 7.56 2.51 3.24
N ASP A 31 8.60 1.83 2.77
CA ASP A 31 9.98 2.28 2.89
C ASP A 31 10.40 3.03 1.63
N TYR A 32 10.56 2.35 0.50
CA TYR A 32 11.15 2.94 -0.71
C TYR A 32 10.26 3.98 -1.41
N ALA A 33 8.94 3.93 -1.23
CA ALA A 33 7.98 4.90 -1.77
C ALA A 33 7.35 5.77 -0.67
N TRP A 34 8.03 5.94 0.46
CA TRP A 34 7.52 6.71 1.60
C TRP A 34 7.09 8.13 1.22
N ALA A 35 7.86 8.83 0.40
CA ALA A 35 7.56 10.21 0.04
C ALA A 35 6.19 10.39 -0.64
N HIS A 36 5.74 9.39 -1.41
CA HIS A 36 4.39 9.37 -1.96
C HIS A 36 3.34 8.95 -0.92
N HIS A 37 3.67 7.95 -0.08
CA HIS A 37 2.78 7.51 0.99
C HIS A 37 2.51 8.62 2.01
N GLU A 38 3.54 9.38 2.37
CA GLU A 38 3.43 10.54 3.26
C GLU A 38 2.52 11.61 2.68
N GLN A 39 2.66 11.96 1.39
CA GLN A 39 1.73 12.86 0.71
C GLN A 39 0.28 12.34 0.77
N PHE A 40 0.08 11.04 0.54
CA PHE A 40 -1.25 10.42 0.63
C PHE A 40 -1.85 10.57 2.03
N LEU A 41 -1.06 10.33 3.09
CA LEU A 41 -1.51 10.48 4.46
C LEU A 41 -1.77 11.94 4.84
N ASP A 42 -0.89 12.86 4.43
CA ASP A 42 -1.00 14.28 4.76
C ASP A 42 -2.18 14.96 4.06
N GLN A 43 -2.46 14.57 2.82
CA GLN A 43 -3.57 15.15 2.05
C GLN A 43 -4.92 14.54 2.44
N TRP A 44 -4.97 13.23 2.65
CA TRP A 44 -6.22 12.47 2.74
C TRP A 44 -6.47 11.80 4.08
N GLY A 45 -5.45 11.69 4.93
CA GLY A 45 -5.61 11.18 6.29
C GLY A 45 -6.31 12.21 7.20
N GLY A 46 -7.20 11.72 8.08
CA GLY A 46 -7.80 12.57 9.11
C GLY A 46 -8.97 13.47 8.65
N LEU A 47 -9.53 13.25 7.47
CA LEU A 47 -10.70 13.98 6.98
C LEU A 47 -12.04 13.50 7.57
N GLY A 48 -12.00 12.61 8.54
CA GLY A 48 -13.20 12.15 9.27
C GLY A 48 -13.89 10.94 8.66
N ALA A 49 -13.22 10.18 7.82
CA ALA A 49 -13.76 8.96 7.21
C ALA A 49 -14.36 8.02 8.27
N THR A 50 -15.59 7.57 8.03
CA THR A 50 -16.31 6.63 8.91
C THR A 50 -16.26 5.19 8.40
N THR A 51 -15.80 4.98 7.19
CA THR A 51 -15.68 3.68 6.54
C THR A 51 -14.24 3.39 6.19
N LEU A 52 -13.78 2.18 6.47
CA LEU A 52 -12.46 1.69 6.06
C LEU A 52 -12.62 0.63 4.97
N LEU A 53 -11.97 0.84 3.82
CA LEU A 53 -11.80 -0.18 2.80
C LEU A 53 -10.44 -0.85 2.98
N LEU A 54 -10.46 -2.13 3.28
CA LEU A 54 -9.28 -2.92 3.54
C LEU A 54 -8.92 -3.78 2.32
N GLY A 55 -7.82 -3.45 1.65
CA GLY A 55 -7.20 -4.29 0.64
C GLY A 55 -6.32 -5.37 1.29
N MET A 56 -5.97 -6.40 0.54
CA MET A 56 -5.17 -7.51 1.04
C MET A 56 -3.69 -7.14 1.13
N ASN A 57 -3.06 -6.89 -0.01
CA ASN A 57 -1.65 -6.48 -0.12
C ASN A 57 -1.38 -5.79 -1.47
N PRO A 58 -0.24 -5.09 -1.62
CA PRO A 58 0.14 -4.42 -2.86
C PRO A 58 0.17 -5.33 -4.07
N GLY A 59 -0.34 -4.83 -5.20
CA GLY A 59 -0.04 -5.38 -6.51
C GLY A 59 1.22 -4.73 -7.11
N PRO A 60 1.91 -5.43 -8.04
CA PRO A 60 3.17 -4.95 -8.61
C PRO A 60 3.03 -3.70 -9.51
N TRP A 61 1.81 -3.34 -9.91
CA TRP A 61 1.52 -2.24 -10.83
C TRP A 61 0.76 -1.07 -10.19
N GLY A 62 0.49 -1.18 -8.88
CA GLY A 62 -0.21 -0.19 -8.08
C GLY A 62 0.64 0.31 -6.92
N MET A 63 0.26 -0.03 -5.68
CA MET A 63 0.96 0.45 -4.48
C MET A 63 2.46 0.16 -4.49
N ALA A 64 2.91 -0.92 -5.12
CA ALA A 64 4.34 -1.20 -5.29
C ALA A 64 5.08 -0.10 -6.07
N GLN A 65 4.38 0.63 -6.93
CA GLN A 65 4.95 1.74 -7.70
C GLN A 65 4.76 3.09 -6.99
N THR A 66 3.62 3.26 -6.36
CA THR A 66 3.18 4.58 -5.90
C THR A 66 3.23 4.77 -4.38
N GLY A 67 3.42 3.70 -3.60
CA GLY A 67 3.29 3.76 -2.14
C GLY A 67 1.85 3.98 -1.65
N VAL A 68 0.89 4.14 -2.55
CA VAL A 68 -0.50 4.45 -2.24
C VAL A 68 -1.37 3.20 -2.40
N PRO A 69 -2.23 2.84 -1.44
CA PRO A 69 -3.15 1.71 -1.58
C PRO A 69 -3.99 1.82 -2.84
N PHE A 70 -4.04 0.75 -3.64
CA PHE A 70 -4.70 0.73 -4.95
C PHE A 70 -4.24 1.83 -5.93
N GLY A 71 -3.03 2.36 -5.74
CA GLY A 71 -2.52 3.52 -6.45
C GLY A 71 -2.04 3.19 -7.87
N ALA A 72 -2.94 2.88 -8.80
CA ALA A 72 -2.61 2.90 -10.22
C ALA A 72 -2.09 4.31 -10.60
N THR A 73 -1.03 4.38 -11.40
CA THR A 73 -0.24 5.62 -11.57
C THR A 73 -1.03 6.81 -12.08
N GLU A 74 -1.95 6.59 -13.05
CA GLU A 74 -2.79 7.67 -13.58
C GLU A 74 -3.74 8.24 -12.51
N VAL A 75 -4.44 7.36 -11.78
CA VAL A 75 -5.36 7.83 -10.72
C VAL A 75 -4.61 8.40 -9.53
N ALA A 76 -3.42 7.90 -9.23
CA ALA A 76 -2.58 8.47 -8.18
C ALA A 76 -2.19 9.93 -8.50
N LYS A 77 -1.84 10.21 -9.76
CA LYS A 77 -1.54 11.57 -10.24
C LYS A 77 -2.78 12.44 -10.37
N ALA A 78 -3.78 11.97 -11.11
CA ALA A 78 -4.91 12.80 -11.52
C ALA A 78 -5.95 12.99 -10.40
N PHE A 79 -6.37 11.92 -9.75
CA PHE A 79 -7.41 11.95 -8.73
C PHE A 79 -6.83 12.17 -7.33
N LEU A 80 -5.82 11.38 -6.93
CA LEU A 80 -5.24 11.48 -5.60
C LEU A 80 -4.19 12.58 -5.45
N ARG A 81 -3.82 13.26 -6.56
CA ARG A 81 -2.91 14.40 -6.61
C ARG A 81 -1.55 14.13 -5.97
N ILE A 82 -1.04 12.92 -6.17
CA ILE A 82 0.30 12.55 -5.70
C ILE A 82 1.33 13.11 -6.67
N GLU A 83 2.17 13.99 -6.18
CA GLU A 83 3.29 14.55 -6.94
C GLU A 83 4.46 13.57 -6.99
N ALA A 84 5.13 13.52 -8.14
CA ALA A 84 6.32 12.69 -8.30
C ALA A 84 7.43 13.08 -7.31
N ARG A 85 8.01 12.08 -6.67
CA ARG A 85 9.18 12.19 -5.79
C ARG A 85 10.14 11.06 -6.15
N GLU A 86 11.39 11.27 -5.85
CA GLU A 86 12.40 10.23 -6.01
C GLU A 86 12.10 9.02 -5.11
N LEU A 87 12.16 7.84 -5.67
CA LEU A 87 12.01 6.57 -4.98
C LEU A 87 13.36 5.89 -4.85
N SER A 88 13.62 5.26 -3.71
CA SER A 88 14.73 4.31 -3.62
C SER A 88 14.35 2.99 -4.29
N THR A 89 15.32 2.31 -4.88
CA THR A 89 15.09 0.98 -5.46
C THR A 89 15.50 -0.08 -4.44
N PRO A 90 14.57 -0.93 -3.96
CA PRO A 90 14.93 -2.01 -3.04
C PRO A 90 15.88 -3.00 -3.71
N ALA A 91 16.92 -3.42 -2.97
CA ALA A 91 17.96 -4.32 -3.50
C ALA A 91 17.42 -5.69 -3.95
N ASN A 92 16.31 -6.12 -3.35
CA ASN A 92 15.62 -7.38 -3.63
C ASN A 92 14.42 -7.23 -4.56
N ALA A 93 14.34 -6.14 -5.33
CA ALA A 93 13.29 -5.97 -6.34
C ALA A 93 13.31 -7.10 -7.38
N HIS A 94 12.14 -7.62 -7.72
CA HIS A 94 12.03 -8.70 -8.70
C HIS A 94 12.38 -8.20 -10.12
N PRO A 95 13.28 -8.85 -10.89
CA PRO A 95 13.74 -8.35 -12.20
C PRO A 95 12.61 -8.13 -13.22
N LYS A 96 11.53 -8.91 -13.15
CA LYS A 96 10.36 -8.78 -14.03
C LYS A 96 9.32 -7.76 -13.51
N ARG A 97 9.58 -7.14 -12.37
CA ARG A 97 8.69 -6.17 -11.72
C ARG A 97 9.49 -4.97 -11.22
N PRO A 98 10.11 -4.22 -12.16
CA PRO A 98 10.91 -3.06 -11.78
C PRO A 98 10.05 -2.00 -11.09
N ILE A 99 10.65 -1.28 -10.16
CA ILE A 99 10.03 -0.11 -9.53
C ILE A 99 10.37 1.11 -10.40
N VAL A 100 9.37 1.67 -11.04
CA VAL A 100 9.46 2.82 -11.97
C VAL A 100 8.80 4.07 -11.34
N GLY A 101 7.94 3.86 -10.36
CA GLY A 101 7.21 4.94 -9.73
C GLY A 101 6.01 5.41 -10.56
N LEU A 102 5.75 6.71 -10.49
CA LEU A 102 4.61 7.33 -11.20
C LEU A 102 4.77 7.38 -12.73
N ASP A 103 5.95 7.07 -13.24
CA ASP A 103 6.21 7.01 -14.70
C ASP A 103 5.84 5.66 -15.32
N LEU A 104 5.36 4.71 -14.51
CA LEU A 104 4.90 3.43 -15.04
C LEU A 104 3.64 3.62 -15.89
N GLU A 105 3.71 3.22 -17.17
CA GLU A 105 2.57 3.31 -18.10
C GLU A 105 1.48 2.27 -17.78
N ARG A 106 1.90 1.10 -17.29
CA ARG A 106 0.98 0.00 -16.98
C ARG A 106 0.12 0.31 -15.77
N GLN A 107 -1.20 0.29 -15.96
CA GLN A 107 -2.15 0.56 -14.88
C GLN A 107 -2.55 -0.70 -14.11
N GLU A 108 -2.72 -0.56 -12.80
CA GLU A 108 -3.34 -1.59 -11.96
C GLU A 108 -4.86 -1.56 -12.14
N VAL A 109 -5.42 -2.67 -12.60
CA VAL A 109 -6.86 -2.76 -12.96
C VAL A 109 -7.76 -2.54 -11.74
N SER A 110 -7.43 -3.13 -10.59
CA SER A 110 -8.20 -2.98 -9.35
C SER A 110 -8.19 -1.53 -8.84
N GLY A 111 -7.02 -0.91 -8.85
CA GLY A 111 -6.86 0.48 -8.44
C GLY A 111 -7.62 1.44 -9.35
N THR A 112 -7.46 1.29 -10.65
CA THR A 112 -8.20 2.11 -11.62
C THR A 112 -9.71 1.98 -11.42
N ARG A 113 -10.23 0.77 -11.25
CA ARG A 113 -11.66 0.54 -11.03
C ARG A 113 -12.16 1.13 -9.71
N LEU A 114 -11.41 0.95 -8.63
CA LEU A 114 -11.77 1.49 -7.32
C LEU A 114 -11.88 3.00 -7.36
N TRP A 115 -10.83 3.68 -7.81
CA TRP A 115 -10.80 5.14 -7.78
C TRP A 115 -11.73 5.80 -8.80
N ASN A 116 -11.95 5.19 -9.97
CA ASN A 116 -12.98 5.67 -10.91
C ASN A 116 -14.39 5.55 -10.30
N LEU A 117 -14.66 4.46 -9.57
CA LEU A 117 -15.93 4.34 -8.83
C LEU A 117 -16.05 5.39 -7.73
N MET A 118 -14.97 5.70 -7.01
CA MET A 118 -14.99 6.76 -5.99
C MET A 118 -15.23 8.14 -6.60
N GLU A 119 -14.62 8.42 -7.75
CA GLU A 119 -14.87 9.65 -8.50
C GLU A 119 -16.32 9.74 -8.98
N GLU A 120 -16.89 8.64 -9.46
CA GLU A 120 -18.31 8.58 -9.88
C GLU A 120 -19.27 8.81 -8.69
N LEU A 121 -18.99 8.20 -7.54
CA LEU A 121 -19.85 8.27 -6.36
C LEU A 121 -19.75 9.59 -5.61
N TYR A 122 -18.56 10.15 -5.49
CA TYR A 122 -18.28 11.29 -4.61
C TYR A 122 -17.83 12.55 -5.35
N GLY A 123 -17.41 12.44 -6.61
CA GLY A 123 -17.03 13.57 -7.47
C GLY A 123 -15.65 14.16 -7.20
N SER A 124 -15.10 14.00 -5.98
CA SER A 124 -13.78 14.53 -5.62
C SER A 124 -13.08 13.68 -4.56
N PRO A 125 -11.75 13.76 -4.46
CA PRO A 125 -11.02 13.06 -3.41
C PRO A 125 -11.39 13.59 -2.00
N GLU A 126 -11.62 14.88 -1.83
CA GLU A 126 -12.05 15.46 -0.54
C GLU A 126 -13.35 14.83 -0.05
N ALA A 127 -14.35 14.71 -0.94
CA ALA A 127 -15.62 14.09 -0.60
C ALA A 127 -15.47 12.58 -0.37
N THR A 128 -14.60 11.91 -1.14
CA THR A 128 -14.28 10.50 -0.95
C THR A 128 -13.70 10.26 0.43
N PHE A 129 -12.63 10.96 0.79
CA PHE A 129 -11.90 10.73 2.05
C PHE A 129 -12.59 11.31 3.29
N ALA A 130 -13.60 12.17 3.14
CA ALA A 130 -14.52 12.51 4.21
C ALA A 130 -15.47 11.36 4.58
N ASN A 131 -15.68 10.38 3.69
CA ASN A 131 -16.59 9.26 3.89
C ASN A 131 -15.87 7.94 4.13
N LEU A 132 -14.77 7.67 3.39
CA LEU A 132 -14.03 6.42 3.49
C LEU A 132 -12.52 6.64 3.41
N PHE A 133 -11.77 5.71 4.00
CA PHE A 133 -10.32 5.64 3.85
C PHE A 133 -9.91 4.26 3.34
N VAL A 134 -8.80 4.18 2.62
CA VAL A 134 -8.34 2.95 1.96
C VAL A 134 -6.96 2.59 2.48
N VAL A 135 -6.77 1.35 2.92
CA VAL A 135 -5.47 0.80 3.32
C VAL A 135 -5.31 -0.63 2.83
N ASN A 136 -4.08 -1.13 2.81
CA ASN A 136 -3.79 -2.56 2.68
C ASN A 136 -3.49 -3.14 4.06
N HIS A 137 -4.10 -4.30 4.38
CA HIS A 137 -3.87 -5.02 5.63
C HIS A 137 -2.42 -5.52 5.75
N CYS A 138 -1.85 -6.02 4.64
CA CYS A 138 -0.41 -6.27 4.54
C CYS A 138 0.19 -5.26 3.58
N PRO A 139 1.11 -4.38 3.99
CA PRO A 139 1.70 -3.41 3.07
C PRO A 139 2.85 -3.95 2.22
N LEU A 140 3.26 -5.22 2.40
CA LEU A 140 4.34 -5.84 1.64
C LEU A 140 3.90 -6.29 0.25
N LEU A 141 4.70 -5.99 -0.77
CA LEU A 141 4.63 -6.67 -2.05
C LEU A 141 5.34 -8.01 -1.92
N LEU A 142 4.62 -9.09 -2.19
CA LEU A 142 5.07 -10.47 -2.04
C LEU A 142 5.02 -11.14 -3.41
N LEU A 143 6.17 -11.56 -3.92
CA LEU A 143 6.28 -12.12 -5.26
C LEU A 143 6.93 -13.51 -5.25
N GLY A 144 6.40 -14.39 -6.07
CA GLY A 144 7.04 -15.67 -6.38
C GLY A 144 8.09 -15.52 -7.48
N GLU A 145 8.81 -16.60 -7.77
CA GLU A 145 9.93 -16.66 -8.73
C GLU A 145 9.61 -16.16 -10.15
N ARG A 146 8.36 -16.29 -10.58
CA ARG A 146 7.90 -15.82 -11.90
C ARG A 146 7.39 -14.38 -11.87
N GLY A 147 7.42 -13.73 -10.69
CA GLY A 147 6.89 -12.39 -10.46
C GLY A 147 5.36 -12.35 -10.34
N GLN A 148 4.73 -13.49 -10.02
CA GLN A 148 3.32 -13.54 -9.65
C GLN A 148 3.13 -13.02 -8.22
N ASN A 149 2.04 -12.29 -8.01
CA ASN A 149 1.68 -11.81 -6.67
C ASN A 149 1.29 -12.98 -5.77
N ILE A 150 1.76 -12.95 -4.54
CA ILE A 150 1.40 -13.90 -3.47
C ILE A 150 0.60 -13.11 -2.43
N THR A 151 -0.48 -13.68 -1.94
CA THR A 151 -1.31 -13.08 -0.91
C THR A 151 -0.91 -13.59 0.48
N PRO A 152 -1.07 -12.79 1.55
CA PRO A 152 -0.66 -13.15 2.90
C PRO A 152 -1.24 -14.47 3.42
N ASP A 153 -2.47 -14.81 3.01
CA ASP A 153 -3.17 -16.04 3.38
C ASP A 153 -2.51 -17.32 2.83
N ASN A 154 -1.65 -17.19 1.83
CA ASN A 154 -0.85 -18.29 1.28
C ASN A 154 0.51 -18.46 1.96
N LEU A 155 0.79 -17.68 3.01
CA LEU A 155 2.06 -17.73 3.72
C LEU A 155 1.95 -18.45 5.07
N PRO A 156 3.07 -19.00 5.60
CA PRO A 156 3.10 -19.52 6.97
C PRO A 156 2.75 -18.41 7.96
N LYS A 157 1.71 -18.64 8.79
CA LYS A 157 1.20 -17.66 9.75
C LYS A 157 2.30 -17.04 10.60
N ALA A 158 3.18 -17.86 11.17
CA ALA A 158 4.26 -17.40 12.04
C ALA A 158 5.19 -16.34 11.40
N LEU A 159 5.25 -16.28 10.06
CA LEU A 159 6.09 -15.32 9.33
C LEU A 159 5.36 -14.02 9.00
N ILE A 160 4.06 -14.08 8.73
CA ILE A 160 3.29 -12.92 8.29
C ILE A 160 2.49 -12.28 9.42
N GLU A 161 2.11 -13.05 10.45
CA GLU A 161 1.30 -12.60 11.57
C GLU A 161 1.84 -11.34 12.27
N PRO A 162 3.16 -11.19 12.54
CA PRO A 162 3.67 -9.94 13.13
C PRO A 162 3.41 -8.68 12.29
N VAL A 163 3.36 -8.81 10.95
CA VAL A 163 3.03 -7.70 10.05
C VAL A 163 1.55 -7.38 10.12
N LEU A 164 0.70 -8.41 10.10
CA LEU A 164 -0.76 -8.25 10.17
C LEU A 164 -1.18 -7.67 11.53
N GLU A 165 -0.63 -8.18 12.63
CA GLU A 165 -0.87 -7.63 13.98
C GLU A 165 -0.44 -6.17 14.11
N ALA A 166 0.70 -5.79 13.53
CA ALA A 166 1.15 -4.40 13.53
C ALA A 166 0.20 -3.48 12.73
N CYS A 167 -0.38 -3.99 11.65
CA CYS A 167 -1.40 -3.28 10.88
C CYS A 167 -2.71 -3.17 11.67
N ASP A 168 -3.17 -4.25 12.29
CA ASP A 168 -4.36 -4.26 13.15
C ASP A 168 -4.20 -3.27 14.30
N CYS A 169 -3.06 -3.26 14.99
CA CYS A 169 -2.77 -2.27 16.02
C CYS A 169 -2.88 -0.83 15.51
N LEU A 170 -2.41 -0.56 14.30
CA LEU A 170 -2.52 0.77 13.69
C LEU A 170 -3.98 1.14 13.44
N LEU A 171 -4.79 0.22 12.94
CA LEU A 171 -6.20 0.44 12.64
C LEU A 171 -7.04 0.66 13.92
N TYR A 172 -6.78 -0.14 14.97
CA TYR A 172 -7.50 -0.05 16.24
C TYR A 172 -7.06 1.12 17.14
N THR A 173 -5.84 1.63 16.97
CA THR A 173 -5.33 2.74 17.79
C THR A 173 -5.50 4.11 17.12
N SER A 174 -6.00 4.16 15.90
CA SER A 174 -6.40 5.42 15.29
C SER A 174 -7.60 5.99 16.05
N PRO A 175 -7.57 7.28 16.48
CA PRO A 175 -8.67 7.86 17.22
C PRO A 175 -9.96 7.75 16.40
N SER A 176 -10.98 7.16 17.01
CA SER A 176 -12.32 7.13 16.42
C SER A 176 -12.85 8.57 16.30
N PRO A 177 -13.53 8.93 15.21
CA PRO A 177 -14.21 10.23 15.10
C PRO A 177 -15.23 10.51 16.22
N ARG A 178 -15.53 9.49 17.06
CA ARG A 178 -16.44 9.62 18.20
C ARG A 178 -15.76 10.03 19.51
N ASP A 179 -14.44 10.12 19.52
CA ASP A 179 -13.64 10.42 20.72
C ASP A 179 -13.12 11.87 20.74
N SER A 180 -13.64 12.72 19.83
CA SER A 180 -13.33 14.16 19.73
C SER A 180 -14.54 15.04 20.07
#